data_d46f8847d93febf82511fda2374d31e3
#
_entry.id   d46f8847d93febf82511fda2374d31e3
#
_cell.length_a   1.000
_cell.length_b   1.000
_cell.length_c   1.000
_cell.angle_alpha   90.00
_cell.angle_beta   90.00
_cell.angle_gamma   90.00
#
_symmetry.space_group_name_H-M   'P 1'
#
loop_
_entity.id
_entity.type
_entity.pdbx_description
1 polymer ?
#
loop_
_entity_poly.entity_id
_entity_poly.type
_entity_poly.pdbx_seq_one_letter_code
_entity_poly.pdbx_strand_id
1 'polypeptide(L)'
;MTGLVGYLDGVAALGPGFDNWPMLAAQLRGEQPWQAAPTQLPAPQGLPSAERRRVGKPVRLALALGFEAAAMSGAALTHLATVFAASGGDGDNMHMMCTALAEPDRAVSPTRFTNSVHNAPAGYWGIAAHAEAPCNVLSAYDASFSMGLLDALGQVQAERRSVLLICYDTPYAGPLADLRPLPEPCGTAMLLSPQPGPASLARIALRVDAAAPGTTGHAAFDALAHAAPSMRALPALAALARREHGSFGLEAPAGLALAIELEPCA
;
A
#
# COMPACT_ATOMS: atom_id res chain seq x y z
N MET A 1 -3.34 5.18 -26.93
CA MET A 1 -4.53 4.89 -26.11
C MET A 1 -4.52 5.84 -24.92
N THR A 2 -5.63 6.48 -24.60
CA THR A 2 -5.76 7.36 -23.42
C THR A 2 -5.65 6.49 -22.16
N GLY A 3 -4.64 6.71 -21.33
CA GLY A 3 -4.49 6.04 -20.04
C GLY A 3 -5.45 6.61 -18.98
N LEU A 4 -5.60 5.92 -17.85
CA LEU A 4 -6.25 6.47 -16.67
C LEU A 4 -5.32 7.50 -16.03
N VAL A 5 -5.84 8.68 -15.73
CA VAL A 5 -5.04 9.81 -15.23
C VAL A 5 -5.58 10.30 -13.89
N GLY A 6 -4.69 10.66 -13.00
CA GLY A 6 -4.98 11.35 -11.74
C GLY A 6 -3.80 12.19 -11.28
N TYR A 7 -3.98 12.91 -10.19
CA TYR A 7 -2.94 13.71 -9.55
C TYR A 7 -2.65 13.15 -8.17
N LEU A 8 -1.39 13.03 -7.84
CA LEU A 8 -0.90 12.50 -6.57
C LEU A 8 -0.81 13.64 -5.56
N ASP A 9 -1.71 13.67 -4.59
CA ASP A 9 -1.81 14.75 -3.58
C ASP A 9 -1.23 14.34 -2.23
N GLY A 10 -0.94 13.07 -2.04
CA GLY A 10 -0.31 12.56 -0.83
C GLY A 10 0.32 11.19 -1.05
N VAL A 11 1.42 10.96 -0.35
CA VAL A 11 2.21 9.71 -0.40
C VAL A 11 2.54 9.27 1.00
N ALA A 12 2.49 7.98 1.25
CA ALA A 12 3.04 7.36 2.43
C ALA A 12 3.88 6.15 2.06
N ALA A 13 4.86 5.87 2.87
CA ALA A 13 5.67 4.66 2.76
C ALA A 13 6.18 4.24 4.13
N LEU A 14 6.09 2.95 4.43
CA LEU A 14 6.58 2.36 5.66
C LEU A 14 7.16 0.98 5.36
N GLY A 15 8.35 0.71 5.89
CA GLY A 15 9.06 -0.54 5.60
C GLY A 15 10.40 -0.67 6.31
N PRO A 16 11.20 -1.69 5.97
CA PRO A 16 12.47 -1.95 6.63
C PRO A 16 13.46 -0.79 6.43
N GLY A 17 13.85 -0.16 7.54
CA GLY A 17 14.82 0.94 7.56
C GLY A 17 14.27 2.31 7.16
N PHE A 18 12.92 2.47 7.07
CA PHE A 18 12.26 3.76 6.92
C PHE A 18 10.86 3.74 7.55
N ASP A 19 10.52 4.80 8.26
CA ASP A 19 9.30 4.88 9.07
C ASP A 19 8.19 5.74 8.42
N ASN A 20 8.50 6.46 7.35
CA ASN A 20 7.59 7.37 6.65
C ASN A 20 8.12 7.76 5.26
N TRP A 21 7.27 8.44 4.47
CA TRP A 21 7.65 8.95 3.15
C TRP A 21 8.81 9.96 3.17
N PRO A 22 8.86 10.98 4.06
CA PRO A 22 9.98 11.92 4.11
C PRO A 22 11.35 11.23 4.29
N MET A 23 11.43 10.22 5.16
CA MET A 23 12.66 9.46 5.38
C MET A 23 13.03 8.64 4.14
N LEU A 24 12.07 7.89 3.56
CA LEU A 24 12.31 7.15 2.32
C LEU A 24 12.75 8.08 1.17
N ALA A 25 12.08 9.22 1.01
CA ALA A 25 12.42 10.20 -0.03
C ALA A 25 13.86 10.74 0.12
N ALA A 26 14.29 11.05 1.34
CA ALA A 26 15.67 11.47 1.61
C ALA A 26 16.69 10.37 1.28
N GLN A 27 16.36 9.11 1.60
CA GLN A 27 17.18 7.96 1.25
C GLN A 27 17.25 7.73 -0.27
N LEU A 28 16.13 7.86 -0.98
CA LEU A 28 16.05 7.74 -2.44
C LEU A 28 16.82 8.86 -3.18
N ARG A 29 16.94 10.05 -2.57
CA ARG A 29 17.80 11.14 -3.08
C ARG A 29 19.27 11.00 -2.71
N GLY A 30 19.62 10.02 -1.85
CA GLY A 30 20.98 9.85 -1.33
C GLY A 30 21.39 10.86 -0.25
N GLU A 31 20.44 11.60 0.32
CA GLU A 31 20.65 12.57 1.41
C GLU A 31 20.82 11.87 2.78
N GLN A 32 20.24 10.69 2.91
CA GLN A 32 20.38 9.81 4.07
C GLN A 32 20.80 8.41 3.62
N PRO A 33 21.77 7.76 4.29
CA PRO A 33 22.07 6.36 4.02
C PRO A 33 20.92 5.47 4.49
N TRP A 34 20.51 4.51 3.67
CA TRP A 34 19.61 3.45 4.12
C TRP A 34 20.37 2.46 5.01
N GLN A 35 19.76 2.06 6.10
CA GLN A 35 20.27 1.02 7.00
C GLN A 35 19.19 -0.03 7.23
N ALA A 36 19.57 -1.29 7.08
CA ALA A 36 18.65 -2.40 7.35
C ALA A 36 18.21 -2.38 8.81
N ALA A 37 16.92 -2.24 9.04
CA ALA A 37 16.30 -2.29 10.35
C ALA A 37 14.89 -2.89 10.24
N PRO A 38 14.42 -3.62 11.26
CA PRO A 38 13.05 -4.13 11.26
C PRO A 38 12.04 -2.98 11.18
N THR A 39 10.94 -3.23 10.46
CA THR A 39 9.86 -2.24 10.31
C THR A 39 9.21 -1.90 11.64
N GLN A 40 9.15 -0.62 11.97
CA GLN A 40 8.53 -0.12 13.19
C GLN A 40 7.06 0.23 12.92
N LEU A 41 6.15 -0.69 13.27
CA LEU A 41 4.72 -0.43 13.13
C LEU A 41 4.23 0.48 14.26
N PRO A 42 3.72 1.69 13.97
CA PRO A 42 3.23 2.61 15.00
C PRO A 42 1.97 2.04 15.68
N ALA A 43 1.64 2.60 16.86
CA ALA A 43 0.38 2.30 17.51
C ALA A 43 -0.79 2.72 16.60
N PRO A 44 -1.86 1.91 16.48
CA PRO A 44 -2.97 2.22 15.59
C PRO A 44 -3.75 3.45 16.09
N GLN A 45 -3.70 4.52 15.31
CA GLN A 45 -4.40 5.77 15.59
C GLN A 45 -5.90 5.64 15.30
N GLY A 46 -6.70 6.52 15.88
CA GLY A 46 -8.14 6.63 15.62
C GLY A 46 -9.00 5.49 16.21
N LEU A 47 -8.42 4.38 16.64
CA LEU A 47 -9.18 3.25 17.17
C LEU A 47 -9.47 3.40 18.67
N PRO A 48 -10.68 2.99 19.14
CA PRO A 48 -10.97 2.82 20.55
C PRO A 48 -9.97 1.86 21.22
N SER A 49 -9.73 2.02 22.51
CA SER A 49 -8.71 1.26 23.27
C SER A 49 -8.93 -0.27 23.22
N ALA A 50 -10.18 -0.72 23.18
CA ALA A 50 -10.53 -2.13 23.06
C ALA A 50 -10.10 -2.70 21.70
N GLU A 51 -10.32 -1.95 20.61
CA GLU A 51 -9.99 -2.35 19.25
C GLU A 51 -8.48 -2.31 19.02
N ARG A 52 -7.78 -1.28 19.53
CA ARG A 52 -6.31 -1.19 19.42
C ARG A 52 -5.56 -2.44 19.88
N ARG A 53 -6.09 -3.18 20.86
CA ARG A 53 -5.47 -4.40 21.39
C ARG A 53 -5.74 -5.64 20.53
N ARG A 54 -6.71 -5.56 19.63
CA ARG A 54 -7.18 -6.71 18.83
C ARG A 54 -6.55 -6.76 17.42
N VAL A 55 -6.01 -5.62 16.95
CA VAL A 55 -5.55 -5.51 15.57
C VAL A 55 -4.16 -6.10 15.36
N GLY A 56 -4.02 -6.84 14.24
CA GLY A 56 -2.76 -7.42 13.77
C GLY A 56 -1.89 -6.43 13.01
N LYS A 57 -0.76 -6.93 12.52
CA LYS A 57 0.22 -6.13 11.74
C LYS A 57 -0.39 -5.49 10.50
N PRO A 58 -1.21 -6.19 9.65
CA PRO A 58 -1.79 -5.59 8.45
C PRO A 58 -2.65 -4.37 8.74
N VAL A 59 -3.47 -4.42 9.79
CA VAL A 59 -4.31 -3.28 10.20
C VAL A 59 -3.45 -2.10 10.64
N ARG A 60 -2.45 -2.34 11.50
CA ARG A 60 -1.55 -1.28 11.98
C ARG A 60 -0.82 -0.59 10.84
N LEU A 61 -0.30 -1.38 9.89
CA LEU A 61 0.41 -0.90 8.71
C LEU A 61 -0.52 -0.09 7.80
N ALA A 62 -1.68 -0.63 7.46
CA ALA A 62 -2.63 0.05 6.57
C ALA A 62 -3.15 1.37 7.15
N LEU A 63 -3.44 1.42 8.47
CA LEU A 63 -3.84 2.65 9.15
C LEU A 63 -2.72 3.70 9.13
N ALA A 64 -1.47 3.31 9.43
CA ALA A 64 -0.35 4.22 9.42
C ALA A 64 -0.15 4.86 8.04
N LEU A 65 -0.13 4.03 6.99
CA LEU A 65 0.01 4.48 5.60
C LEU A 65 -1.15 5.40 5.17
N GLY A 66 -2.38 5.01 5.49
CA GLY A 66 -3.56 5.78 5.11
C GLY A 66 -3.60 7.16 5.77
N PHE A 67 -3.34 7.24 7.06
CA PHE A 67 -3.30 8.51 7.79
C PHE A 67 -2.16 9.43 7.33
N GLU A 68 -0.97 8.88 7.08
CA GLU A 68 0.17 9.66 6.57
C GLU A 68 -0.15 10.28 5.21
N ALA A 69 -0.60 9.47 4.24
CA ALA A 69 -0.90 9.96 2.89
C ALA A 69 -2.03 11.00 2.88
N ALA A 70 -3.09 10.77 3.66
CA ALA A 70 -4.21 11.71 3.74
C ALA A 70 -3.83 13.04 4.43
N ALA A 71 -2.95 12.99 5.43
CA ALA A 71 -2.51 14.19 6.16
C ALA A 71 -1.77 15.20 5.26
N MET A 72 -1.08 14.75 4.21
CA MET A 72 -0.33 15.62 3.30
C MET A 72 -1.24 16.60 2.54
N SER A 73 -2.45 16.18 2.19
CA SER A 73 -3.40 17.02 1.44
C SER A 73 -4.45 17.71 2.32
N GLY A 74 -4.56 17.32 3.59
CA GLY A 74 -5.65 17.76 4.47
C GLY A 74 -7.02 17.21 4.08
N ALA A 75 -7.09 16.09 3.34
CA ALA A 75 -8.34 15.49 2.89
C ALA A 75 -9.26 15.09 4.07
N ALA A 76 -10.55 15.35 3.93
CA ALA A 76 -11.56 14.93 4.91
C ALA A 76 -11.77 13.41 4.82
N LEU A 77 -11.30 12.67 5.83
CA LEU A 77 -11.28 11.21 5.83
C LEU A 77 -12.68 10.59 5.72
N THR A 78 -13.70 11.21 6.31
CA THR A 78 -15.08 10.72 6.33
C THR A 78 -15.63 10.46 4.91
N HIS A 79 -15.26 11.31 3.96
CA HIS A 79 -15.78 11.24 2.57
C HIS A 79 -14.74 10.75 1.56
N LEU A 80 -13.58 10.30 2.02
CA LEU A 80 -12.49 9.83 1.18
C LEU A 80 -12.71 8.36 0.79
N ALA A 81 -12.98 8.13 -0.50
CA ALA A 81 -13.05 6.76 -1.02
C ALA A 81 -11.69 6.06 -0.90
N THR A 82 -11.71 4.76 -0.65
CA THR A 82 -10.48 3.99 -0.40
C THR A 82 -10.42 2.71 -1.23
N VAL A 83 -9.21 2.35 -1.63
CA VAL A 83 -8.87 1.07 -2.24
C VAL A 83 -7.76 0.44 -1.40
N PHE A 84 -8.02 -0.73 -0.84
CA PHE A 84 -7.04 -1.53 -0.12
C PHE A 84 -6.55 -2.66 -1.02
N ALA A 85 -5.25 -2.74 -1.24
CA ALA A 85 -4.64 -3.78 -2.06
C ALA A 85 -3.53 -4.50 -1.27
N ALA A 86 -3.63 -5.82 -1.20
CA ALA A 86 -2.63 -6.65 -0.53
C ALA A 86 -2.45 -7.97 -1.28
N SER A 87 -1.24 -8.48 -1.32
CA SER A 87 -0.97 -9.76 -2.01
C SER A 87 -1.51 -10.96 -1.28
N GLY A 88 -1.80 -10.81 0.01
CA GLY A 88 -2.39 -11.83 0.89
C GLY A 88 -3.06 -11.20 2.10
N GLY A 89 -3.58 -12.05 2.98
CA GLY A 89 -4.18 -11.64 4.23
C GLY A 89 -3.17 -11.56 5.39
N ASP A 90 -3.69 -11.64 6.63
CA ASP A 90 -2.87 -11.71 7.85
C ASP A 90 -2.27 -13.12 8.00
N GLY A 91 -1.02 -13.29 7.55
CA GLY A 91 -0.32 -14.57 7.57
C GLY A 91 -0.10 -15.12 8.98
N ASP A 92 0.21 -14.26 9.95
CA ASP A 92 0.37 -14.66 11.36
C ASP A 92 -0.96 -15.18 11.92
N ASN A 93 -2.06 -14.46 11.65
CA ASN A 93 -3.40 -14.85 12.11
C ASN A 93 -3.87 -16.16 11.46
N MET A 94 -3.64 -16.32 10.16
CA MET A 94 -3.94 -17.56 9.43
C MET A 94 -3.18 -18.75 10.02
N HIS A 95 -1.88 -18.60 10.24
CA HIS A 95 -1.04 -19.64 10.84
C HIS A 95 -1.57 -20.08 12.21
N MET A 96 -1.87 -19.12 13.09
CA MET A 96 -2.39 -19.40 14.43
C MET A 96 -3.77 -20.08 14.40
N MET A 97 -4.63 -19.72 13.44
CA MET A 97 -5.92 -20.39 13.27
C MET A 97 -5.75 -21.83 12.77
N CYS A 98 -4.88 -22.06 11.77
CA CYS A 98 -4.60 -23.41 11.27
C CYS A 98 -3.97 -24.28 12.36
N THR A 99 -3.08 -23.73 13.18
CA THR A 99 -2.51 -24.44 14.35
C THR A 99 -3.60 -24.84 15.34
N ALA A 100 -4.48 -23.92 15.73
CA ALA A 100 -5.59 -24.22 16.63
C ALA A 100 -6.55 -25.30 16.08
N LEU A 101 -6.82 -25.27 14.77
CA LEU A 101 -7.67 -26.28 14.10
C LEU A 101 -7.01 -27.66 14.01
N ALA A 102 -5.68 -27.73 14.05
CA ALA A 102 -4.94 -28.99 14.09
C ALA A 102 -4.90 -29.65 15.47
N GLU A 103 -5.17 -28.88 16.55
CA GLU A 103 -5.26 -29.41 17.91
C GLU A 103 -6.57 -30.20 18.14
N PRO A 104 -6.60 -31.13 19.09
CA PRO A 104 -7.78 -31.98 19.34
C PRO A 104 -9.06 -31.20 19.69
N ASP A 105 -8.96 -30.11 20.43
CA ASP A 105 -10.08 -29.27 20.88
C ASP A 105 -10.58 -28.28 19.83
N ARG A 106 -9.76 -27.99 18.81
CA ARG A 106 -10.07 -27.09 17.70
C ARG A 106 -10.58 -25.70 18.14
N ALA A 107 -10.11 -25.23 19.28
CA ALA A 107 -10.57 -23.99 19.92
C ALA A 107 -10.02 -22.74 19.20
N VAL A 108 -10.78 -22.21 18.25
CA VAL A 108 -10.43 -20.97 17.52
C VAL A 108 -10.87 -19.75 18.31
N SER A 109 -9.98 -18.79 18.51
CA SER A 109 -10.29 -17.51 19.15
C SER A 109 -11.29 -16.70 18.31
N PRO A 110 -12.42 -16.21 18.89
CA PRO A 110 -13.36 -15.34 18.19
C PRO A 110 -12.70 -14.08 17.58
N THR A 111 -11.76 -13.48 18.30
CA THR A 111 -11.02 -12.30 17.80
C THR A 111 -10.17 -12.66 16.57
N ARG A 112 -9.50 -13.82 16.57
CA ARG A 112 -8.74 -14.28 15.40
C ARG A 112 -9.66 -14.55 14.22
N PHE A 113 -10.81 -15.18 14.46
CA PHE A 113 -11.79 -15.44 13.42
C PHE A 113 -12.32 -14.14 12.79
N THR A 114 -12.67 -13.14 13.62
CA THR A 114 -13.12 -11.83 13.13
C THR A 114 -12.04 -11.14 12.27
N ASN A 115 -10.77 -11.29 12.63
CA ASN A 115 -9.66 -10.67 11.91
C ASN A 115 -9.10 -11.51 10.75
N SER A 116 -9.66 -12.69 10.47
CA SER A 116 -9.18 -13.57 9.40
C SER A 116 -9.63 -13.14 7.99
N VAL A 117 -10.59 -12.24 7.89
CA VAL A 117 -11.11 -11.78 6.61
C VAL A 117 -10.13 -10.81 5.95
N HIS A 118 -9.99 -10.93 4.62
CA HIS A 118 -9.05 -10.10 3.86
C HIS A 118 -9.33 -8.59 3.99
N ASN A 119 -10.59 -8.22 4.19
CA ASN A 119 -11.01 -6.83 4.34
C ASN A 119 -10.93 -6.28 5.79
N ALA A 120 -10.32 -6.99 6.73
CA ALA A 120 -10.19 -6.51 8.12
C ALA A 120 -9.53 -5.11 8.20
N PRO A 121 -8.42 -4.80 7.51
CA PRO A 121 -7.83 -3.45 7.51
C PRO A 121 -8.79 -2.36 7.04
N ALA A 122 -9.59 -2.62 6.02
CA ALA A 122 -10.60 -1.69 5.53
C ALA A 122 -11.74 -1.46 6.55
N GLY A 123 -12.19 -2.51 7.24
CA GLY A 123 -13.17 -2.40 8.32
C GLY A 123 -12.64 -1.56 9.48
N TYR A 124 -11.40 -1.77 9.89
CA TYR A 124 -10.78 -0.95 10.94
C TYR A 124 -10.49 0.49 10.48
N TRP A 125 -10.21 0.72 9.20
CA TRP A 125 -10.15 2.07 8.64
C TRP A 125 -11.49 2.79 8.79
N GLY A 126 -12.61 2.13 8.46
CA GLY A 126 -13.95 2.68 8.65
C GLY A 126 -14.19 3.19 10.08
N ILE A 127 -13.73 2.43 11.08
CA ILE A 127 -13.82 2.81 12.49
C ILE A 127 -12.86 3.97 12.82
N ALA A 128 -11.60 3.86 12.43
CA ALA A 128 -10.53 4.77 12.82
C ALA A 128 -10.64 6.15 12.16
N ALA A 129 -11.08 6.20 10.90
CA ALA A 129 -11.23 7.40 10.10
C ALA A 129 -12.67 7.95 10.09
N HIS A 130 -13.62 7.25 10.73
CA HIS A 130 -15.06 7.51 10.61
C HIS A 130 -15.48 7.60 9.13
N ALA A 131 -14.94 6.69 8.29
CA ALA A 131 -15.13 6.72 6.86
C ALA A 131 -16.53 6.19 6.48
N GLU A 132 -17.25 6.97 5.67
CA GLU A 132 -18.59 6.67 5.16
C GLU A 132 -18.58 6.50 3.63
N ALA A 133 -17.43 6.77 2.99
CA ALA A 133 -17.27 6.68 1.55
C ALA A 133 -17.07 5.21 1.10
N PRO A 134 -17.25 4.92 -0.20
CA PRO A 134 -16.99 3.59 -0.75
C PRO A 134 -15.58 3.09 -0.45
N CYS A 135 -15.49 1.78 -0.21
CA CYS A 135 -14.23 1.12 0.09
C CYS A 135 -14.15 -0.19 -0.70
N ASN A 136 -13.14 -0.31 -1.56
CA ASN A 136 -12.82 -1.55 -2.26
C ASN A 136 -11.64 -2.25 -1.58
N VAL A 137 -11.67 -3.59 -1.61
CA VAL A 137 -10.55 -4.42 -1.14
C VAL A 137 -10.26 -5.47 -2.19
N LEU A 138 -9.02 -5.57 -2.61
CA LEU A 138 -8.61 -6.50 -3.65
C LEU A 138 -7.29 -7.21 -3.35
N SER A 139 -7.11 -8.35 -3.99
CA SER A 139 -5.85 -9.09 -4.06
C SER A 139 -5.65 -9.61 -5.48
N ALA A 140 -4.45 -9.42 -6.00
CA ALA A 140 -4.05 -9.91 -7.32
C ALA A 140 -2.63 -10.50 -7.29
N TYR A 141 -2.26 -11.13 -6.18
CA TYR A 141 -0.96 -11.73 -5.96
C TYR A 141 0.17 -10.70 -6.19
N ASP A 142 1.12 -10.96 -7.11
CA ASP A 142 2.22 -10.02 -7.41
C ASP A 142 1.77 -8.74 -8.12
N ALA A 143 0.59 -8.76 -8.76
CA ALA A 143 -0.02 -7.62 -9.41
C ALA A 143 -0.92 -6.77 -8.49
N SER A 144 -0.91 -6.99 -7.17
CA SER A 144 -1.85 -6.32 -6.26
C SER A 144 -1.70 -4.79 -6.29
N PHE A 145 -0.48 -4.25 -6.35
CA PHE A 145 -0.28 -2.81 -6.49
C PHE A 145 -0.88 -2.26 -7.79
N SER A 146 -0.55 -2.87 -8.93
CA SER A 146 -1.01 -2.38 -10.24
C SER A 146 -2.53 -2.48 -10.41
N MET A 147 -3.15 -3.55 -9.89
CA MET A 147 -4.60 -3.69 -9.91
C MET A 147 -5.28 -2.73 -8.94
N GLY A 148 -4.69 -2.47 -7.77
CA GLY A 148 -5.14 -1.43 -6.85
C GLY A 148 -5.06 -0.03 -7.47
N LEU A 149 -3.98 0.28 -8.16
CA LEU A 149 -3.81 1.55 -8.88
C LEU A 149 -4.81 1.68 -10.04
N LEU A 150 -5.06 0.58 -10.77
CA LEU A 150 -6.06 0.54 -11.83
C LEU A 150 -7.46 0.84 -11.30
N ASP A 151 -7.86 0.20 -10.20
CA ASP A 151 -9.16 0.44 -9.55
C ASP A 151 -9.25 1.89 -9.03
N ALA A 152 -8.24 2.37 -8.30
CA ALA A 152 -8.22 3.72 -7.75
C ALA A 152 -8.32 4.81 -8.84
N LEU A 153 -7.49 4.73 -9.89
CA LEU A 153 -7.55 5.68 -11.01
C LEU A 153 -8.85 5.53 -11.83
N GLY A 154 -9.40 4.33 -11.94
CA GLY A 154 -10.71 4.08 -12.53
C GLY A 154 -11.80 4.85 -11.80
N GLN A 155 -11.86 4.77 -10.46
CA GLN A 155 -12.79 5.51 -9.62
C GLN A 155 -12.55 7.03 -9.71
N VAL A 156 -11.29 7.48 -9.62
CA VAL A 156 -10.94 8.90 -9.78
C VAL A 156 -11.51 9.46 -11.07
N GLN A 157 -11.39 8.73 -12.17
CA GLN A 157 -11.79 9.19 -13.49
C GLN A 157 -13.31 9.09 -13.72
N ALA A 158 -13.92 7.97 -13.30
CA ALA A 158 -15.34 7.71 -13.51
C ALA A 158 -16.24 8.53 -12.58
N GLU A 159 -15.83 8.69 -11.32
CA GLU A 159 -16.65 9.29 -10.28
C GLU A 159 -16.22 10.72 -9.92
N ARG A 160 -15.12 11.19 -10.50
CA ARG A 160 -14.60 12.57 -10.32
C ARG A 160 -14.36 12.92 -8.84
N ARG A 161 -13.93 11.93 -8.05
CA ARG A 161 -13.61 12.08 -6.62
C ARG A 161 -12.17 11.67 -6.33
N SER A 162 -11.66 12.12 -5.19
CA SER A 162 -10.36 11.64 -4.67
C SER A 162 -10.49 10.23 -4.10
N VAL A 163 -9.45 9.43 -4.28
CA VAL A 163 -9.36 8.04 -3.84
C VAL A 163 -8.02 7.82 -3.15
N LEU A 164 -8.03 7.22 -1.98
CA LEU A 164 -6.84 6.80 -1.26
C LEU A 164 -6.56 5.33 -1.55
N LEU A 165 -5.50 5.06 -2.28
CA LEU A 165 -4.96 3.71 -2.48
C LEU A 165 -4.01 3.38 -1.33
N ILE A 166 -4.23 2.24 -0.65
CA ILE A 166 -3.38 1.73 0.42
C ILE A 166 -2.93 0.32 0.04
N CYS A 167 -1.63 0.16 -0.26
CA CYS A 167 -1.03 -1.12 -0.58
C CYS A 167 -0.14 -1.57 0.58
N TYR A 168 -0.33 -2.81 1.05
CA TYR A 168 0.39 -3.33 2.21
C TYR A 168 0.60 -4.83 2.10
N ASP A 169 1.75 -5.30 2.60
CA ASP A 169 2.05 -6.71 2.76
C ASP A 169 2.70 -6.97 4.12
N THR A 170 2.44 -8.13 4.68
CA THR A 170 3.08 -8.60 5.91
C THR A 170 3.61 -10.00 5.72
N PRO A 171 4.74 -10.36 6.36
CA PRO A 171 5.33 -11.69 6.27
C PRO A 171 4.34 -12.79 6.67
N TYR A 172 4.49 -13.93 6.04
CA TYR A 172 3.81 -15.16 6.45
C TYR A 172 4.59 -15.88 7.54
N ALA A 173 3.88 -16.64 8.37
CA ALA A 173 4.48 -17.57 9.33
C ALA A 173 4.39 -19.02 8.83
N GLY A 174 5.17 -19.90 9.46
CA GLY A 174 5.17 -21.33 9.17
C GLY A 174 5.59 -21.65 7.74
N PRO A 175 5.03 -22.71 7.13
CA PRO A 175 5.51 -23.21 5.83
C PRO A 175 5.25 -22.23 4.66
N LEU A 176 4.34 -21.28 4.81
CA LEU A 176 4.08 -20.27 3.77
C LEU A 176 5.22 -19.26 3.66
N ALA A 177 5.98 -19.02 4.71
CA ALA A 177 7.14 -18.13 4.69
C ALA A 177 8.23 -18.61 3.71
N ASP A 178 8.42 -19.93 3.60
CA ASP A 178 9.40 -20.52 2.70
C ASP A 178 8.96 -20.42 1.23
N LEU A 179 7.66 -20.48 0.98
CA LEU A 179 7.09 -20.41 -0.36
C LEU A 179 6.92 -18.97 -0.86
N ARG A 180 6.73 -18.02 0.06
CA ARG A 180 6.54 -16.60 -0.23
C ARG A 180 7.28 -15.74 0.79
N PRO A 181 8.58 -15.58 0.63
CA PRO A 181 9.42 -14.85 1.57
C PRO A 181 9.23 -13.33 1.43
N LEU A 182 8.26 -12.78 2.16
CA LEU A 182 8.12 -11.34 2.36
C LEU A 182 9.06 -10.92 3.49
N PRO A 183 9.99 -9.98 3.28
CA PRO A 183 11.08 -9.75 4.23
C PRO A 183 10.60 -9.13 5.55
N GLU A 184 9.72 -8.14 5.47
CA GLU A 184 9.22 -7.34 6.60
C GLU A 184 7.82 -6.80 6.28
N PRO A 185 7.03 -6.37 7.26
CA PRO A 185 5.85 -5.57 7.00
C PRO A 185 6.23 -4.32 6.21
N CYS A 186 5.62 -4.09 5.05
CA CYS A 186 5.91 -2.91 4.24
C CYS A 186 4.72 -2.53 3.36
N GLY A 187 4.70 -1.26 2.96
CA GLY A 187 3.64 -0.79 2.08
C GLY A 187 3.80 0.66 1.67
N THR A 188 2.93 1.05 0.74
CA THR A 188 2.82 2.41 0.22
C THR A 188 1.36 2.84 0.18
N ALA A 189 1.10 4.14 0.32
CA ALA A 189 -0.21 4.70 0.03
C ALA A 189 -0.09 5.93 -0.86
N MET A 190 -1.13 6.14 -1.67
CA MET A 190 -1.23 7.24 -2.63
C MET A 190 -2.62 7.86 -2.55
N LEU A 191 -2.70 9.15 -2.25
CA LEU A 191 -3.93 9.91 -2.40
C LEU A 191 -4.00 10.49 -3.81
N LEU A 192 -4.99 10.07 -4.56
CA LEU A 192 -5.18 10.41 -5.97
C LEU A 192 -6.39 11.29 -6.14
N SER A 193 -6.28 12.38 -6.91
CA SER A 193 -7.36 13.31 -7.20
C SER A 193 -7.62 13.46 -8.70
N PRO A 194 -8.84 13.87 -9.12
CA PRO A 194 -9.21 14.00 -10.53
C PRO A 194 -8.67 15.26 -11.21
N GLN A 195 -8.19 16.23 -10.44
CA GLN A 195 -7.69 17.52 -10.94
C GLN A 195 -6.49 17.97 -10.11
N PRO A 196 -5.56 18.73 -10.71
CA PRO A 196 -4.43 19.28 -9.96
C PRO A 196 -4.91 20.29 -8.92
N GLY A 197 -4.26 20.26 -7.77
CA GLY A 197 -4.48 21.20 -6.66
C GLY A 197 -3.16 21.68 -6.06
N PRO A 198 -3.22 22.56 -5.06
CA PRO A 198 -2.00 23.08 -4.41
C PRO A 198 -1.14 22.00 -3.73
N ALA A 199 -1.75 20.86 -3.37
CA ALA A 199 -1.07 19.73 -2.76
C ALA A 199 -0.54 18.72 -3.78
N SER A 200 -0.80 18.90 -5.07
CA SER A 200 -0.42 17.93 -6.09
C SER A 200 1.09 17.88 -6.27
N LEU A 201 1.65 16.70 -6.03
CA LEU A 201 3.08 16.39 -6.14
C LEU A 201 3.45 16.01 -7.56
N ALA A 202 2.57 15.26 -8.24
CA ALA A 202 2.78 14.78 -9.59
C ALA A 202 1.46 14.46 -10.29
N ARG A 203 1.46 14.50 -11.62
CA ARG A 203 0.48 13.84 -12.46
C ARG A 203 0.89 12.38 -12.62
N ILE A 204 -0.06 11.45 -12.46
CA ILE A 204 0.12 10.02 -12.68
C ILE A 204 -0.79 9.55 -13.80
N ALA A 205 -0.25 8.75 -14.70
CA ALA A 205 -1.04 8.04 -15.71
C ALA A 205 -0.72 6.54 -15.68
N LEU A 206 -1.76 5.71 -15.69
CA LEU A 206 -1.63 4.26 -15.89
C LEU A 206 -2.04 3.92 -17.32
N ARG A 207 -1.15 3.23 -18.03
CA ARG A 207 -1.37 2.84 -19.44
C ARG A 207 -1.29 1.34 -19.61
N VAL A 208 -2.05 0.84 -20.57
CA VAL A 208 -1.84 -0.51 -21.12
C VAL A 208 -0.72 -0.39 -22.15
N ASP A 209 0.50 -0.66 -21.71
CA ASP A 209 1.72 -0.55 -22.49
C ASP A 209 2.82 -1.42 -21.88
N ALA A 210 3.78 -1.86 -22.69
CA ALA A 210 4.96 -2.56 -22.25
C ALA A 210 6.08 -1.54 -21.96
N ALA A 211 6.39 -1.34 -20.68
CA ALA A 211 7.56 -0.61 -20.25
C ALA A 211 8.50 -1.53 -19.48
N ALA A 212 9.79 -1.23 -19.50
CA ALA A 212 10.75 -1.94 -18.67
C ALA A 212 10.44 -1.74 -17.18
N PRO A 213 10.63 -2.74 -16.32
CA PRO A 213 10.62 -2.54 -14.90
C PRO A 213 11.60 -1.42 -14.53
N GLY A 214 11.14 -0.48 -13.70
CA GLY A 214 12.00 0.60 -13.26
C GLY A 214 13.01 0.16 -12.20
N THR A 215 13.98 1.01 -11.94
CA THR A 215 14.93 0.88 -10.83
C THR A 215 14.90 2.14 -9.97
N THR A 216 15.14 1.98 -8.68
CA THR A 216 15.32 3.11 -7.76
C THR A 216 16.74 3.67 -7.81
N GLY A 217 17.68 2.93 -8.43
CA GLY A 217 19.11 3.21 -8.37
C GLY A 217 19.76 2.79 -7.04
N HIS A 218 19.03 2.08 -6.17
CA HIS A 218 19.52 1.57 -4.90
C HIS A 218 19.17 0.09 -4.75
N ALA A 219 20.16 -0.79 -4.71
CA ALA A 219 19.97 -2.24 -4.79
C ALA A 219 19.03 -2.80 -3.72
N ALA A 220 19.06 -2.27 -2.48
CA ALA A 220 18.18 -2.75 -1.42
C ALA A 220 16.70 -2.38 -1.67
N PHE A 221 16.42 -1.19 -2.20
CA PHE A 221 15.06 -0.79 -2.56
C PHE A 221 14.56 -1.52 -3.81
N ASP A 222 15.43 -1.81 -4.77
CA ASP A 222 15.09 -2.64 -5.94
C ASP A 222 14.76 -4.07 -5.50
N ALA A 223 15.53 -4.64 -4.56
CA ALA A 223 15.24 -5.95 -3.98
C ALA A 223 13.90 -5.94 -3.21
N LEU A 224 13.61 -4.89 -2.44
CA LEU A 224 12.34 -4.73 -1.72
C LEU A 224 11.16 -4.59 -2.70
N ALA A 225 11.30 -3.79 -3.75
CA ALA A 225 10.30 -3.66 -4.81
C ALA A 225 10.02 -5.00 -5.50
N HIS A 226 11.04 -5.84 -5.67
CA HIS A 226 10.88 -7.18 -6.25
C HIS A 226 10.20 -8.15 -5.28
N ALA A 227 10.57 -8.13 -4.00
CA ALA A 227 10.10 -9.09 -3.02
C ALA A 227 8.65 -8.83 -2.55
N ALA A 228 8.25 -7.56 -2.43
CA ALA A 228 6.95 -7.18 -1.87
C ALA A 228 6.06 -6.47 -2.91
N PRO A 229 4.91 -7.05 -3.27
CA PRO A 229 3.97 -6.45 -4.23
C PRO A 229 3.51 -5.04 -3.87
N SER A 230 3.32 -4.75 -2.58
CA SER A 230 2.96 -3.41 -2.09
C SER A 230 4.04 -2.34 -2.30
N MET A 231 5.27 -2.76 -2.61
CA MET A 231 6.42 -1.89 -2.86
C MET A 231 6.76 -1.72 -4.35
N ARG A 232 5.95 -2.25 -5.25
CA ARG A 232 6.12 -2.09 -6.72
C ARG A 232 6.11 -0.64 -7.19
N ALA A 233 5.60 0.28 -6.35
CA ALA A 233 5.63 1.72 -6.59
C ALA A 233 7.04 2.34 -6.48
N LEU A 234 8.01 1.68 -5.84
CA LEU A 234 9.30 2.28 -5.45
C LEU A 234 10.05 2.95 -6.61
N PRO A 235 10.13 2.41 -7.83
CA PRO A 235 10.78 3.13 -8.95
C PRO A 235 10.11 4.46 -9.28
N ALA A 236 8.76 4.49 -9.31
CA ALA A 236 8.01 5.73 -9.53
C ALA A 236 8.16 6.70 -8.34
N LEU A 237 8.19 6.20 -7.10
CA LEU A 237 8.43 7.01 -5.91
C LEU A 237 9.87 7.56 -5.87
N ALA A 238 10.86 6.83 -6.42
CA ALA A 238 12.23 7.33 -6.56
C ALA A 238 12.29 8.52 -7.54
N ALA A 239 11.60 8.40 -8.68
CA ALA A 239 11.47 9.52 -9.62
C ALA A 239 10.74 10.72 -8.97
N LEU A 240 9.66 10.46 -8.23
CA LEU A 240 8.96 11.51 -7.47
C LEU A 240 9.90 12.22 -6.49
N ALA A 241 10.66 11.46 -5.69
CA ALA A 241 11.58 12.00 -4.71
C ALA A 241 12.65 12.92 -5.36
N ARG A 242 13.11 12.56 -6.56
CA ARG A 242 14.12 13.32 -7.33
C ARG A 242 13.50 14.40 -8.22
N ARG A 243 12.16 14.51 -8.26
CA ARG A 243 11.41 15.37 -9.19
C ARG A 243 11.74 15.07 -10.66
N GLU A 244 11.89 13.81 -10.98
CA GLU A 244 12.17 13.31 -12.32
C GLU A 244 10.89 12.79 -12.99
N HIS A 245 10.76 13.02 -14.29
CA HIS A 245 9.74 12.37 -15.11
C HIS A 245 10.18 10.93 -15.44
N GLY A 246 9.23 9.99 -15.46
CA GLY A 246 9.54 8.61 -15.83
C GLY A 246 8.33 7.77 -16.20
N SER A 247 8.61 6.64 -16.86
CA SER A 247 7.65 5.59 -17.17
C SER A 247 8.21 4.25 -16.71
N PHE A 248 7.44 3.50 -15.92
CA PHE A 248 7.88 2.30 -15.23
C PHE A 248 6.89 1.17 -15.47
N GLY A 249 7.38 0.02 -15.95
CA GLY A 249 6.59 -1.20 -16.09
C GLY A 249 6.16 -1.74 -14.73
N LEU A 250 4.90 -2.16 -14.65
CA LEU A 250 4.30 -2.74 -13.46
C LEU A 250 4.00 -4.22 -13.68
N GLU A 251 4.15 -5.02 -12.62
CA GLU A 251 3.66 -6.39 -12.61
C GLU A 251 2.15 -6.40 -12.89
N ALA A 252 1.71 -7.26 -13.79
CA ALA A 252 0.33 -7.35 -14.22
C ALA A 252 -0.08 -8.81 -14.46
N PRO A 253 -1.39 -9.13 -14.41
CA PRO A 253 -1.86 -10.47 -14.76
C PRO A 253 -1.44 -10.89 -16.17
N ALA A 254 -1.33 -12.20 -16.40
CA ALA A 254 -0.90 -12.76 -17.68
C ALA A 254 -1.69 -12.17 -18.86
N GLY A 255 -0.99 -11.74 -19.89
CA GLY A 255 -1.57 -11.13 -21.09
C GLY A 255 -1.86 -9.63 -20.98
N LEU A 256 -1.60 -9.01 -19.83
CA LEU A 256 -1.71 -7.56 -19.63
C LEU A 256 -0.31 -6.98 -19.38
N ALA A 257 0.03 -5.89 -20.04
CA ALA A 257 1.21 -5.09 -19.75
C ALA A 257 0.75 -3.71 -19.27
N LEU A 258 1.22 -3.27 -18.11
CA LEU A 258 0.89 -1.98 -17.51
C LEU A 258 2.14 -1.14 -17.28
N ALA A 259 2.02 0.14 -17.49
CA ALA A 259 3.04 1.12 -17.14
C ALA A 259 2.44 2.29 -16.37
N ILE A 260 3.13 2.72 -15.32
CA ILE A 260 2.88 3.97 -14.63
C ILE A 260 3.79 5.05 -15.20
N GLU A 261 3.19 6.16 -15.63
CA GLU A 261 3.90 7.39 -15.99
C GLU A 261 3.76 8.39 -14.84
N LEU A 262 4.86 9.03 -14.49
CA LEU A 262 4.91 10.05 -13.45
C LEU A 262 5.51 11.33 -14.03
N GLU A 263 4.81 12.45 -13.82
CA GLU A 263 5.21 13.79 -14.24
C GLU A 263 5.09 14.72 -13.02
N PRO A 264 6.21 15.11 -12.38
CA PRO A 264 6.17 15.99 -11.22
C PRO A 264 5.48 17.32 -11.52
N CYS A 265 4.66 17.80 -10.59
CA CYS A 265 4.10 19.15 -10.66
C CYS A 265 5.18 20.20 -10.33
N ALA A 266 5.01 21.40 -10.86
CA ALA A 266 5.97 22.51 -10.72
C ALA A 266 6.14 22.98 -9.27
#